data_6833d6980233f86f562f676b630c25bd
#
_entry.id   6833d6980233f86f562f676b630c25bd
#
_cell.length_a   1.000
_cell.length_b   1.000
_cell.length_c   1.000
_cell.angle_alpha   90.00
_cell.angle_beta   90.00
_cell.angle_gamma   90.00
#
_symmetry.space_group_name_H-M   'P 1'
#
loop_
_entity.id
_entity.type
_entity.pdbx_description
1 polymer ?
#
loop_
_entity_poly.entity_id
_entity_poly.type
_entity_poly.pdbx_seq_one_letter_code
_entity_poly.pdbx_strand_id
1 'polypeptide(L)'
;ANGEHLILKKYRHIGFAADTDAGLVVPVVRDADRKSVRELADECAALAGKARDGKLAADDMKGGCFTISSLGGLGIRGAFTPIVNAPEVAILGISRATVQPVWNGREFSPRLVLPLSLSYDHRVIDGALGARFLLHLVKQLENLSQLLL
;
A
#
# COMPACT_ATOMS: atom_id res chain seq x y z
N ALA A 1 -5.72 19.85 11.37
CA ALA A 1 -6.66 19.05 12.18
C ALA A 1 -6.11 18.96 13.59
N ASN A 2 -6.86 19.37 14.61
CA ASN A 2 -6.42 19.42 16.02
C ASN A 2 -6.44 18.04 16.70
N GLY A 3 -6.65 16.96 15.96
CA GLY A 3 -6.83 15.62 16.52
C GLY A 3 -8.20 15.36 17.18
N GLU A 4 -9.14 16.31 17.08
CA GLU A 4 -10.46 16.23 17.71
C GLU A 4 -11.54 15.62 16.81
N HIS A 5 -11.29 15.52 15.50
CA HIS A 5 -12.26 15.05 14.54
C HIS A 5 -11.66 14.02 13.57
N LEU A 6 -12.40 12.95 13.33
CA LEU A 6 -12.12 11.97 12.28
C LEU A 6 -12.91 12.35 11.01
N ILE A 7 -12.20 12.58 9.91
CA ILE A 7 -12.80 12.89 8.61
C ILE A 7 -12.92 11.60 7.81
N LEU A 8 -14.13 11.10 7.62
CA LEU A 8 -14.41 9.94 6.77
C LEU A 8 -14.49 10.37 5.31
N LYS A 9 -13.47 10.02 4.52
CA LYS A 9 -13.42 10.28 3.08
C LYS A 9 -14.24 9.24 2.33
N LYS A 10 -15.07 9.68 1.38
CA LYS A 10 -15.91 8.80 0.54
C LYS A 10 -15.26 8.41 -0.79
N TYR A 11 -14.10 8.96 -1.10
CA TYR A 11 -13.30 8.64 -2.28
C TYR A 11 -12.16 7.68 -1.92
N ARG A 12 -11.56 7.04 -2.92
CA ARG A 12 -10.46 6.08 -2.78
C ARG A 12 -9.23 6.59 -3.53
N HIS A 13 -8.53 7.56 -2.93
CA HIS A 13 -7.28 8.10 -3.46
C HIS A 13 -6.12 7.42 -2.73
N ILE A 14 -5.32 6.67 -3.47
CA ILE A 14 -4.25 5.83 -2.90
C ILE A 14 -2.90 6.45 -3.23
N GLY A 15 -2.15 6.82 -2.19
CA GLY A 15 -0.77 7.23 -2.31
C GLY A 15 0.17 6.03 -2.46
N PHE A 16 1.25 6.20 -3.18
CA PHE A 16 2.34 5.23 -3.17
C PHE A 16 3.69 5.92 -2.99
N ALA A 17 4.54 5.31 -2.16
CA ALA A 17 5.87 5.85 -1.89
C ALA A 17 6.78 5.65 -3.11
N ALA A 18 7.36 6.73 -3.60
CA ALA A 18 8.32 6.74 -4.70
C ALA A 18 9.64 7.35 -4.22
N ASP A 19 10.74 6.61 -4.39
CA ASP A 19 12.08 7.05 -4.10
C ASP A 19 12.62 7.87 -5.27
N THR A 20 13.25 9.02 -4.95
CA THR A 20 13.84 9.94 -5.94
C THR A 20 15.17 10.46 -5.43
N ASP A 21 16.01 11.01 -6.30
CA ASP A 21 17.28 11.62 -5.93
C ASP A 21 17.12 12.79 -4.94
N ALA A 22 15.95 13.44 -4.93
CA ALA A 22 15.61 14.53 -4.00
C ALA A 22 14.97 14.03 -2.70
N GLY A 23 14.77 12.73 -2.53
CA GLY A 23 14.14 12.08 -1.38
C GLY A 23 12.83 11.39 -1.70
N LEU A 24 12.15 10.92 -0.66
CA LEU A 24 10.89 10.19 -0.77
C LEU A 24 9.72 11.14 -1.04
N VAL A 25 8.92 10.82 -2.06
CA VAL A 25 7.67 11.52 -2.38
C VAL A 25 6.51 10.52 -2.43
N VAL A 26 5.29 11.01 -2.25
CA VAL A 26 4.09 10.16 -2.23
C VAL A 26 3.07 10.69 -3.24
N PRO A 27 3.20 10.35 -4.53
CA PRO A 27 2.18 10.65 -5.51
C PRO A 27 0.89 9.87 -5.24
N VAL A 28 -0.26 10.42 -5.66
CA VAL A 28 -1.59 9.93 -5.33
C VAL A 28 -2.36 9.57 -6.59
N VAL A 29 -2.73 8.30 -6.69
CA VAL A 29 -3.68 7.80 -7.69
C VAL A 29 -5.10 8.12 -7.20
N ARG A 30 -5.83 8.92 -7.97
CA ARG A 30 -7.19 9.34 -7.60
C ARG A 30 -8.22 8.32 -8.05
N ASP A 31 -9.30 8.18 -7.27
CA ASP A 31 -10.45 7.30 -7.59
C ASP A 31 -10.02 5.89 -8.04
N ALA A 32 -9.09 5.30 -7.27
CA ALA A 32 -8.49 4.01 -7.60
C ALA A 32 -9.53 2.86 -7.72
N ASP A 33 -10.64 2.98 -7.01
CA ASP A 33 -11.77 2.04 -7.04
C ASP A 33 -12.59 2.07 -8.34
N ARG A 34 -12.35 3.05 -9.21
CA ARG A 34 -13.05 3.23 -10.50
C ARG A 34 -12.19 2.87 -11.70
N LYS A 35 -10.98 2.39 -11.46
CA LYS A 35 -9.97 2.12 -12.49
C LYS A 35 -9.69 0.63 -12.58
N SER A 36 -9.52 0.14 -13.78
CA SER A 36 -9.01 -1.20 -14.03
C SER A 36 -7.54 -1.33 -13.57
N VAL A 37 -7.10 -2.55 -13.37
CA VAL A 37 -5.69 -2.86 -13.01
C VAL A 37 -4.72 -2.26 -14.04
N ARG A 38 -5.08 -2.27 -15.33
CA ARG A 38 -4.27 -1.69 -16.39
C ARG A 38 -4.16 -0.17 -16.26
N GLU A 39 -5.28 0.53 -16.09
CA GLU A 39 -5.29 1.97 -15.88
C GLU A 39 -4.50 2.38 -14.63
N LEU A 40 -4.63 1.61 -13.54
CA LEU A 40 -3.84 1.83 -12.32
C LEU A 40 -2.34 1.66 -12.59
N ALA A 41 -1.95 0.62 -13.34
CA ALA A 41 -0.55 0.37 -13.68
C ALA A 41 0.04 1.51 -14.53
N ASP A 42 -0.70 1.96 -15.56
CA ASP A 42 -0.28 3.03 -16.45
C ASP A 42 -0.14 4.37 -15.69
N GLU A 43 -1.11 4.69 -14.81
CA GLU A 43 -1.08 5.92 -13.99
C GLU A 43 0.06 5.89 -12.95
N CYS A 44 0.25 4.76 -12.26
CA CYS A 44 1.38 4.59 -11.35
C CYS A 44 2.72 4.77 -12.06
N ALA A 45 2.88 4.20 -13.26
CA ALA A 45 4.10 4.35 -14.05
C ALA A 45 4.33 5.81 -14.47
N ALA A 46 3.29 6.51 -14.91
CA ALA A 46 3.35 7.92 -15.28
C ALA A 46 3.72 8.82 -14.09
N LEU A 47 3.07 8.62 -12.93
CA LEU A 47 3.37 9.37 -11.71
C LEU A 47 4.78 9.08 -11.19
N ALA A 48 5.22 7.83 -11.22
CA ALA A 48 6.58 7.45 -10.84
C ALA A 48 7.63 8.06 -11.79
N GLY A 49 7.33 8.16 -13.09
CA GLY A 49 8.16 8.87 -14.06
C GLY A 49 8.29 10.36 -13.73
N LYS A 50 7.17 11.05 -13.51
CA LYS A 50 7.16 12.45 -13.06
C LYS A 50 7.93 12.65 -11.75
N ALA A 51 7.83 11.70 -10.81
CA ALA A 51 8.55 11.75 -9.54
C ALA A 51 10.06 11.75 -9.77
N ARG A 52 10.57 10.79 -10.55
CA ARG A 52 12.01 10.70 -10.89
C ARG A 52 12.52 11.92 -11.64
N ASP A 53 11.71 12.48 -12.52
CA ASP A 53 12.06 13.69 -13.28
C ASP A 53 11.95 14.98 -12.46
N GLY A 54 11.49 14.93 -11.20
CA GLY A 54 11.24 16.11 -10.38
C GLY A 54 10.08 17.01 -10.89
N LYS A 55 9.14 16.42 -11.66
CA LYS A 55 8.03 17.13 -12.33
C LYS A 55 6.66 16.89 -11.68
N LEU A 56 6.60 16.33 -10.45
CA LEU A 56 5.34 16.21 -9.72
C LEU A 56 4.81 17.60 -9.35
N ALA A 57 3.55 17.86 -9.69
CA ALA A 57 2.85 19.03 -9.17
C ALA A 57 2.46 18.81 -7.70
N ALA A 58 2.30 19.90 -6.94
CA ALA A 58 1.84 19.80 -5.55
C ALA A 58 0.50 19.06 -5.42
N ASP A 59 -0.36 19.16 -6.43
CA ASP A 59 -1.65 18.48 -6.45
C ASP A 59 -1.54 16.99 -6.75
N ASP A 60 -0.47 16.53 -7.40
CA ASP A 60 -0.21 15.10 -7.60
C ASP A 60 0.07 14.36 -6.28
N MET A 61 0.40 15.09 -5.20
CA MET A 61 0.77 14.55 -3.88
C MET A 61 -0.27 14.80 -2.78
N LYS A 62 -1.45 15.37 -3.13
CA LYS A 62 -2.48 15.75 -2.17
C LYS A 62 -3.72 14.86 -2.26
N GLY A 63 -4.43 14.79 -1.13
CA GLY A 63 -5.76 14.18 -1.06
C GLY A 63 -5.74 12.67 -0.83
N GLY A 64 -4.60 12.04 -0.68
CA GLY A 64 -4.50 10.63 -0.31
C GLY A 64 -5.34 10.28 0.92
N CYS A 65 -5.85 9.06 0.98
CA CYS A 65 -6.58 8.54 2.14
C CYS A 65 -5.93 7.26 2.71
N PHE A 66 -5.01 6.67 1.97
CA PHE A 66 -4.24 5.51 2.35
C PHE A 66 -2.98 5.45 1.48
N THR A 67 -1.84 5.07 2.05
CA THR A 67 -0.58 4.98 1.31
C THR A 67 -0.07 3.54 1.27
N ILE A 68 0.56 3.17 0.17
CA ILE A 68 1.29 1.91 0.00
C ILE A 68 2.79 2.24 -0.13
N SER A 69 3.61 1.60 0.69
CA SER A 69 5.07 1.68 0.62
C SER A 69 5.65 0.33 0.24
N SER A 70 6.42 0.27 -0.85
CA SER A 70 7.03 -0.97 -1.32
C SER A 70 8.55 -0.87 -1.30
N LEU A 71 9.19 -1.74 -0.52
CA LEU A 71 10.64 -1.90 -0.49
C LEU A 71 11.11 -3.19 -1.21
N GLY A 72 10.17 -3.89 -1.86
CA GLY A 72 10.47 -5.13 -2.58
C GLY A 72 11.43 -4.94 -3.74
N GLY A 73 11.35 -3.82 -4.44
CA GLY A 73 12.27 -3.43 -5.51
C GLY A 73 13.72 -3.25 -5.05
N LEU A 74 13.92 -2.79 -3.81
CA LEU A 74 15.23 -2.63 -3.18
C LEU A 74 15.77 -3.95 -2.59
N GLY A 75 15.05 -5.05 -2.74
CA GLY A 75 15.48 -6.36 -2.27
C GLY A 75 15.21 -6.65 -0.80
N ILE A 76 14.51 -5.78 -0.08
CA ILE A 76 14.15 -5.99 1.33
C ILE A 76 13.21 -7.19 1.44
N ARG A 77 13.58 -8.13 2.31
CA ARG A 77 12.85 -9.37 2.60
C ARG A 77 12.31 -9.32 4.02
N GLY A 78 11.14 -9.89 4.25
CA GLY A 78 10.49 -9.87 5.55
C GLY A 78 9.69 -8.58 5.81
N ALA A 79 9.12 -8.49 7.00
CA ALA A 79 8.29 -7.35 7.39
C ALA A 79 9.14 -6.10 7.67
N PHE A 80 8.59 -4.93 7.39
CA PHE A 80 9.09 -3.64 7.87
C PHE A 80 7.91 -2.78 8.33
N THR A 81 8.17 -1.77 9.13
CA THR A 81 7.13 -0.88 9.68
C THR A 81 7.21 0.48 9.01
N PRO A 82 6.39 0.76 7.98
CA PRO A 82 6.34 2.07 7.37
C PRO A 82 5.76 3.11 8.34
N ILE A 83 6.18 4.36 8.20
CA ILE A 83 5.63 5.47 8.99
C ILE A 83 4.37 5.99 8.30
N VAL A 84 3.30 6.19 9.06
CA VAL A 84 2.02 6.71 8.54
C VAL A 84 2.22 8.10 7.94
N ASN A 85 1.73 8.28 6.72
CA ASN A 85 1.80 9.54 5.98
C ASN A 85 0.67 10.48 6.44
N ALA A 86 0.94 11.34 7.43
CA ALA A 86 -0.09 12.27 7.92
C ALA A 86 -0.63 13.19 6.81
N PRO A 87 -1.93 13.48 6.76
CA PRO A 87 -2.97 13.22 7.75
C PRO A 87 -3.72 11.89 7.58
N GLU A 88 -3.20 10.94 6.83
CA GLU A 88 -3.73 9.59 6.72
C GLU A 88 -3.61 8.85 8.06
N VAL A 89 -4.40 7.79 8.24
CA VAL A 89 -4.41 7.03 9.50
C VAL A 89 -3.80 5.64 9.38
N ALA A 90 -3.44 5.22 8.17
CA ALA A 90 -2.80 3.93 7.95
C ALA A 90 -1.94 3.91 6.67
N ILE A 91 -0.97 3.01 6.67
CA ILE A 91 -0.07 2.75 5.54
C ILE A 91 0.22 1.25 5.46
N LEU A 92 0.21 0.70 4.24
CA LEU A 92 0.59 -0.68 3.96
C LEU A 92 2.04 -0.76 3.51
N GLY A 93 2.84 -1.56 4.19
CA GLY A 93 4.19 -1.93 3.78
C GLY A 93 4.18 -3.24 2.99
N ILE A 94 4.86 -3.26 1.85
CA ILE A 94 5.04 -4.44 0.99
C ILE A 94 6.53 -4.66 0.78
N SER A 95 7.03 -5.85 1.08
CA SER A 95 8.41 -6.21 0.80
C SER A 95 8.50 -7.28 -0.30
N ARG A 96 9.70 -7.77 -0.59
CA ARG A 96 9.93 -8.71 -1.69
C ARG A 96 9.30 -10.06 -1.41
N ALA A 97 8.52 -10.56 -2.34
CA ALA A 97 8.04 -11.93 -2.31
C ALA A 97 9.20 -12.92 -2.41
N THR A 98 9.20 -13.94 -1.55
CA THR A 98 10.24 -14.97 -1.50
C THR A 98 9.62 -16.35 -1.36
N VAL A 99 10.29 -17.36 -1.91
CA VAL A 99 9.88 -18.74 -1.67
C VAL A 99 10.26 -19.12 -0.25
N GLN A 100 9.30 -19.60 0.52
CA GLN A 100 9.45 -20.02 1.90
C GLN A 100 8.84 -21.41 2.13
N PRO A 101 9.38 -22.23 3.05
CA PRO A 101 8.77 -23.49 3.44
C PRO A 101 7.52 -23.19 4.28
N VAL A 102 6.37 -23.59 3.80
CA VAL A 102 5.09 -23.44 4.50
C VAL A 102 4.55 -24.83 4.83
N TRP A 103 4.18 -25.04 6.09
CA TRP A 103 3.57 -26.29 6.53
C TRP A 103 2.14 -26.42 5.98
N ASN A 104 1.87 -27.53 5.29
CA ASN A 104 0.56 -27.78 4.66
C ASN A 104 -0.34 -28.75 5.47
N GLY A 105 0.04 -29.06 6.69
CA GLY A 105 -0.62 -30.04 7.57
C GLY A 105 0.06 -31.42 7.59
N ARG A 106 0.95 -31.70 6.61
CA ARG A 106 1.62 -33.00 6.46
C ARG A 106 3.13 -32.85 6.25
N GLU A 107 3.55 -31.86 5.46
CA GLU A 107 4.94 -31.61 5.10
C GLU A 107 5.17 -30.14 4.82
N PHE A 108 6.43 -29.70 4.77
CA PHE A 108 6.80 -28.38 4.30
C PHE A 108 6.78 -28.33 2.77
N SER A 109 5.98 -27.45 2.21
CA SER A 109 5.96 -27.20 0.78
C SER A 109 6.48 -25.80 0.45
N PRO A 110 7.20 -25.61 -0.67
CA PRO A 110 7.66 -24.29 -1.10
C PRO A 110 6.47 -23.45 -1.53
N ARG A 111 6.31 -22.26 -0.97
CA ARG A 111 5.27 -21.28 -1.33
C ARG A 111 5.89 -19.92 -1.57
N LEU A 112 5.40 -19.20 -2.57
CA LEU A 112 5.74 -17.79 -2.75
C LEU A 112 4.97 -16.97 -1.71
N VAL A 113 5.70 -16.35 -0.78
CA VAL A 113 5.12 -15.56 0.31
C VAL A 113 5.45 -14.10 0.11
N LEU A 114 4.42 -13.26 0.11
CA LEU A 114 4.52 -11.79 0.06
C LEU A 114 4.31 -11.24 1.47
N PRO A 115 5.34 -10.68 2.13
CA PRO A 115 5.18 -10.07 3.43
C PRO A 115 4.41 -8.75 3.32
N LEU A 116 3.39 -8.59 4.17
CA LEU A 116 2.59 -7.38 4.30
C LEU A 116 2.68 -6.87 5.74
N SER A 117 2.78 -5.56 5.91
CA SER A 117 2.80 -4.89 7.20
C SER A 117 1.83 -3.72 7.18
N LEU A 118 1.05 -3.55 8.23
CA LEU A 118 0.13 -2.42 8.37
C LEU A 118 0.56 -1.58 9.57
N SER A 119 0.93 -0.32 9.31
CA SER A 119 1.09 0.68 10.37
C SER A 119 -0.13 1.59 10.40
N TYR A 120 -0.60 1.96 11.59
CA TYR A 120 -1.81 2.77 11.72
C TYR A 120 -1.81 3.62 12.99
N ASP A 121 -2.60 4.68 12.99
CA ASP A 121 -2.85 5.52 14.16
C ASP A 121 -3.80 4.79 15.12
N HIS A 122 -3.25 4.32 16.25
CA HIS A 122 -4.00 3.52 17.23
C HIS A 122 -5.09 4.30 17.96
N ARG A 123 -5.17 5.62 17.77
CA ARG A 123 -6.30 6.45 18.25
C ARG A 123 -7.56 6.27 17.40
N VAL A 124 -7.40 5.77 16.16
CA VAL A 124 -8.48 5.62 15.17
C VAL A 124 -8.73 4.15 14.84
N ILE A 125 -7.68 3.35 14.76
CA ILE A 125 -7.74 1.94 14.38
C ILE A 125 -7.24 1.09 15.53
N ASP A 126 -8.07 0.18 16.02
CA ASP A 126 -7.66 -0.82 17.02
C ASP A 126 -7.02 -2.05 16.35
N GLY A 127 -6.38 -2.89 17.16
CA GLY A 127 -5.69 -4.08 16.69
C GLY A 127 -6.60 -5.08 15.96
N ALA A 128 -7.86 -5.21 16.40
CA ALA A 128 -8.81 -6.13 15.78
C ALA A 128 -9.27 -5.62 14.39
N LEU A 129 -9.48 -4.31 14.25
CA LEU A 129 -9.81 -3.70 12.96
C LEU A 129 -8.65 -3.82 11.98
N GLY A 130 -7.42 -3.53 12.43
CA GLY A 130 -6.21 -3.68 11.60
C GLY A 130 -5.99 -5.13 11.14
N ALA A 131 -6.17 -6.10 12.05
CA ALA A 131 -6.06 -7.51 11.72
C ALA A 131 -7.14 -7.96 10.71
N ARG A 132 -8.40 -7.55 10.91
CA ARG A 132 -9.48 -7.86 9.97
C ARG A 132 -9.23 -7.29 8.58
N PHE A 133 -8.69 -6.07 8.50
CA PHE A 133 -8.31 -5.44 7.24
C PHE A 133 -7.22 -6.27 6.51
N LEU A 134 -6.14 -6.64 7.20
CA LEU A 134 -5.08 -7.46 6.60
C LEU A 134 -5.59 -8.83 6.15
N LEU A 135 -6.38 -9.52 6.97
CA LEU A 135 -6.96 -10.82 6.60
C LEU A 135 -7.87 -10.72 5.38
N HIS A 136 -8.66 -9.64 5.28
CA HIS A 136 -9.49 -9.39 4.10
C HIS A 136 -8.62 -9.18 2.86
N LEU A 137 -7.59 -8.35 2.95
CA LEU A 137 -6.65 -8.08 1.85
C LEU A 137 -5.94 -9.36 1.39
N VAL A 138 -5.42 -10.16 2.31
CA VAL A 138 -4.78 -11.46 2.02
C VAL A 138 -5.75 -12.36 1.26
N LYS A 139 -6.98 -12.50 1.75
CA LYS A 139 -8.01 -13.31 1.09
C LYS A 139 -8.30 -12.86 -0.35
N GLN A 140 -8.32 -11.56 -0.61
CA GLN A 140 -8.51 -11.03 -1.96
C GLN A 140 -7.29 -11.33 -2.86
N LEU A 141 -6.07 -11.14 -2.35
CA LEU A 141 -4.85 -11.42 -3.10
C LEU A 141 -4.64 -12.91 -3.41
N GLU A 142 -5.10 -13.80 -2.54
CA GLU A 142 -5.06 -15.25 -2.77
C GLU A 142 -6.12 -15.73 -3.78
N ASN A 143 -7.16 -14.94 -4.04
CA ASN A 143 -8.24 -15.23 -4.95
C ASN A 143 -8.31 -14.21 -6.10
N LEU A 144 -7.22 -14.06 -6.83
CA LEU A 144 -7.08 -13.07 -7.93
C LEU A 144 -8.17 -13.19 -9.00
N SER A 145 -8.76 -14.38 -9.20
CA SER A 145 -9.89 -14.58 -10.11
C SER A 145 -11.13 -13.76 -9.74
N GLN A 146 -11.29 -13.38 -8.47
CA GLN A 146 -12.38 -12.52 -8.00
C GLN A 146 -12.08 -11.03 -8.18
N LEU A 147 -10.81 -10.66 -8.39
CA LEU A 147 -10.39 -9.28 -8.61
C LEU A 147 -10.40 -8.89 -10.10
N LEU A 148 -10.50 -9.86 -10.99
CA LEU A 148 -10.45 -9.68 -12.45
C LEU A 148 -11.84 -9.74 -13.09
N LEU A 149 -12.90 -9.97 -12.31
CA LEU A 149 -14.31 -9.93 -12.71
C LEU A 149 -14.94 -8.58 -12.35
#